data_42769d38b12ef406b84e122e9a5f54bd
#
_entry.id   42769d38b12ef406b84e122e9a5f54bd
#
_cell.length_a   1.000
_cell.length_b   1.000
_cell.length_c   1.000
_cell.angle_alpha   90.00
_cell.angle_beta   90.00
_cell.angle_gamma   90.00
#
_symmetry.space_group_name_H-M   'P 1'
#
loop_
_entity.id
_entity.type
_entity.pdbx_description
1 polymer ?
#
loop_
_entity_poly.entity_id
_entity_poly.type
_entity_poly.pdbx_seq_one_letter_code
_entity_poly.pdbx_strand_id
1 'polypeptide(L)'
;NEKEYVLDGTMTVIADEAQVHDIGGIMGGEHSGVSETTSETLLEIAYFTPDNIARTGQKLQLTSDARSRFERGVDPAFLDDGLAILTRHILEVCGGEASRVTRAGQPPVEEKRVHFDPARTAALGGMDVPADRQQQILESLGFRLEGSDAIAPSWRRDIDGPADLVEEVTRIVGYDQIPSAPLPREEGVAHATATRSQMIERKVRRAAVARGLDEAITWSFIGEADAA
;
A
#
# COMPACT_ATOMS: atom_id res chain seq x y z
N ASN A 1 9.56 -17.22 15.39
CA ASN A 1 8.57 -17.07 16.49
C ASN A 1 8.11 -18.43 17.06
N GLU A 2 8.76 -19.53 16.67
CA GLU A 2 8.55 -20.90 17.15
C GLU A 2 7.07 -21.38 17.06
N LYS A 3 6.34 -20.88 16.07
CA LYS A 3 4.94 -21.20 15.87
C LYS A 3 4.78 -22.05 14.60
N GLU A 4 4.06 -23.15 14.71
CA GLU A 4 3.71 -24.00 13.58
C GLU A 4 2.48 -23.44 12.85
N TYR A 5 2.51 -23.50 11.52
CA TYR A 5 1.41 -23.08 10.66
C TYR A 5 1.00 -24.22 9.73
N VAL A 6 -0.29 -24.46 9.65
CA VAL A 6 -0.85 -25.43 8.70
C VAL A 6 -1.08 -24.72 7.37
N LEU A 7 -0.38 -25.15 6.34
CA LEU A 7 -0.46 -24.59 5.00
C LEU A 7 -1.39 -25.43 4.12
N ASP A 8 -1.97 -24.81 3.09
CA ASP A 8 -2.79 -25.47 2.10
C ASP A 8 -2.42 -25.08 0.66
N GLY A 9 -3.03 -25.71 -0.33
CA GLY A 9 -2.72 -25.54 -1.74
C GLY A 9 -3.08 -24.16 -2.33
N THR A 10 -3.65 -23.23 -1.54
CA THR A 10 -3.93 -21.85 -1.97
C THR A 10 -2.82 -20.88 -1.58
N MET A 11 -1.86 -21.32 -0.78
CA MET A 11 -0.77 -20.51 -0.26
C MET A 11 0.49 -20.64 -1.11
N THR A 12 1.20 -19.54 -1.28
CA THR A 12 2.48 -19.53 -1.99
C THR A 12 3.60 -19.86 -1.01
N VAL A 13 4.44 -20.82 -1.36
CA VAL A 13 5.57 -21.25 -0.55
C VAL A 13 6.85 -21.31 -1.37
N ILE A 14 7.99 -21.17 -0.71
CA ILE A 14 9.31 -21.54 -1.23
C ILE A 14 9.62 -22.92 -0.65
N ALA A 15 9.89 -23.87 -1.52
CA ALA A 15 10.09 -25.26 -1.14
C ALA A 15 11.11 -25.94 -2.06
N ASP A 16 11.72 -26.98 -1.56
CA ASP A 16 12.45 -27.97 -2.35
C ASP A 16 11.68 -29.29 -2.43
N GLU A 17 12.33 -30.34 -2.86
CA GLU A 17 11.74 -31.67 -2.98
C GLU A 17 11.46 -32.34 -1.61
N ALA A 18 12.07 -31.84 -0.54
CA ALA A 18 11.99 -32.41 0.79
C ALA A 18 11.01 -31.68 1.71
N GLN A 19 10.99 -30.33 1.64
CA GLN A 19 10.22 -29.55 2.62
C GLN A 19 9.93 -28.12 2.15
N VAL A 20 9.03 -27.44 2.86
CA VAL A 20 8.74 -26.01 2.73
C VAL A 20 9.76 -25.23 3.55
N HIS A 21 10.38 -24.23 2.92
CA HIS A 21 11.34 -23.34 3.57
C HIS A 21 10.71 -22.06 4.07
N ASP A 22 9.85 -21.45 3.25
CA ASP A 22 9.27 -20.14 3.53
C ASP A 22 7.79 -20.08 3.15
N ILE A 23 7.05 -19.23 3.84
CA ILE A 23 5.75 -18.74 3.36
C ILE A 23 6.08 -17.52 2.48
N GLY A 24 6.01 -17.72 1.16
CA GLY A 24 6.50 -16.76 0.17
C GLY A 24 5.99 -15.34 0.40
N GLY A 25 6.91 -14.38 0.49
CA GLY A 25 6.61 -12.97 0.72
C GLY A 25 6.05 -12.61 2.10
N ILE A 26 6.02 -13.55 3.05
CA ILE A 26 5.47 -13.33 4.39
C ILE A 26 6.49 -13.64 5.48
N MET A 27 7.00 -14.87 5.54
CA MET A 27 7.85 -15.29 6.63
C MET A 27 8.75 -16.48 6.25
N GLY A 28 10.03 -16.38 6.58
CA GLY A 28 10.99 -17.49 6.48
C GLY A 28 10.76 -18.56 7.53
N GLY A 29 11.19 -19.79 7.20
CA GLY A 29 11.14 -20.92 8.12
C GLY A 29 12.32 -20.94 9.10
N GLU A 30 12.13 -21.52 10.27
CA GLU A 30 13.15 -21.62 11.32
C GLU A 30 14.35 -22.44 10.85
N HIS A 31 14.11 -23.56 10.19
CA HIS A 31 15.15 -24.51 9.78
C HIS A 31 15.99 -24.03 8.57
N SER A 32 15.48 -23.08 7.78
CA SER A 32 16.18 -22.49 6.64
C SER A 32 16.89 -21.19 7.00
N GLY A 33 16.76 -20.74 8.23
CA GLY A 33 17.39 -19.51 8.73
C GLY A 33 18.92 -19.60 8.81
N VAL A 34 19.58 -18.45 8.76
CA VAL A 34 21.04 -18.31 8.92
C VAL A 34 21.43 -18.58 10.37
N SER A 35 22.51 -19.33 10.58
CA SER A 35 23.11 -19.66 11.89
C SER A 35 24.57 -19.23 11.95
N GLU A 36 25.21 -19.36 13.10
CA GLU A 36 26.63 -19.06 13.28
C GLU A 36 27.58 -19.97 12.43
N THR A 37 27.07 -21.10 11.95
CA THR A 37 27.82 -22.07 11.14
C THR A 37 27.48 -22.01 9.65
N THR A 38 26.59 -21.09 9.24
CA THR A 38 26.19 -20.95 7.84
C THR A 38 27.35 -20.41 7.01
N SER A 39 27.76 -21.17 5.98
CA SER A 39 28.82 -20.80 5.04
C SER A 39 28.31 -20.52 3.64
N GLU A 40 27.09 -20.94 3.31
CA GLU A 40 26.45 -20.73 2.01
C GLU A 40 25.02 -20.22 2.23
N THR A 41 24.60 -19.25 1.40
CA THR A 41 23.24 -18.70 1.44
C THR A 41 22.64 -18.68 0.05
N LEU A 42 21.36 -19.00 -0.04
CA LEU A 42 20.57 -18.79 -1.26
C LEU A 42 19.85 -17.45 -1.15
N LEU A 43 20.14 -16.56 -2.13
CA LEU A 43 19.44 -15.27 -2.24
C LEU A 43 18.24 -15.45 -3.15
N GLU A 44 17.06 -15.12 -2.64
CA GLU A 44 15.82 -15.13 -3.39
C GLU A 44 15.32 -13.69 -3.57
N ILE A 45 15.02 -13.33 -4.81
CA ILE A 45 14.28 -12.12 -5.18
C ILE A 45 13.12 -12.56 -6.07
N ALA A 46 11.91 -12.33 -5.65
CA ALA A 46 10.73 -12.81 -6.35
C ALA A 46 9.61 -11.77 -6.41
N TYR A 47 8.72 -11.96 -7.37
CA TYR A 47 7.41 -11.32 -7.42
C TYR A 47 6.36 -12.34 -6.98
N PHE A 48 5.55 -11.97 -6.00
CA PHE A 48 4.41 -12.76 -5.56
C PHE A 48 3.11 -12.03 -5.89
N THR A 49 2.07 -12.76 -6.25
CA THR A 49 0.75 -12.19 -6.50
C THR A 49 0.19 -11.54 -5.23
N PRO A 50 -0.04 -10.21 -5.20
CA PRO A 50 -0.41 -9.48 -3.99
C PRO A 50 -1.62 -10.05 -3.26
N ASP A 51 -2.68 -10.41 -4.01
CA ASP A 51 -3.90 -10.99 -3.45
C ASP A 51 -3.67 -12.32 -2.71
N ASN A 52 -2.74 -13.14 -3.20
CA ASN A 52 -2.41 -14.40 -2.52
C ASN A 52 -1.68 -14.14 -1.21
N ILE A 53 -0.77 -13.17 -1.20
CA ILE A 53 -0.06 -12.77 0.01
C ILE A 53 -1.04 -12.20 1.04
N ALA A 54 -1.93 -11.30 0.63
CA ALA A 54 -2.95 -10.70 1.50
C ALA A 54 -3.84 -11.80 2.13
N ARG A 55 -4.39 -12.70 1.31
CA ARG A 55 -5.26 -13.80 1.77
C ARG A 55 -4.54 -14.77 2.70
N THR A 56 -3.30 -15.16 2.35
CA THR A 56 -2.49 -16.05 3.18
C THR A 56 -2.19 -15.43 4.54
N GLY A 57 -1.74 -14.17 4.54
CA GLY A 57 -1.43 -13.46 5.77
C GLY A 57 -2.66 -13.25 6.66
N GLN A 58 -3.83 -12.99 6.09
CA GLN A 58 -5.09 -12.88 6.82
C GLN A 58 -5.50 -14.23 7.42
N LYS A 59 -5.45 -15.31 6.63
CA LYS A 59 -5.84 -16.65 7.07
C LYS A 59 -4.96 -17.19 8.18
N LEU A 60 -3.65 -16.96 8.10
CA LEU A 60 -2.68 -17.39 9.10
C LEU A 60 -2.53 -16.37 10.25
N GLN A 61 -3.20 -15.23 10.20
CA GLN A 61 -3.05 -14.11 11.16
C GLN A 61 -1.59 -13.68 11.34
N LEU A 62 -0.83 -13.69 10.24
CA LEU A 62 0.57 -13.31 10.21
C LEU A 62 0.74 -11.86 9.74
N THR A 63 1.52 -11.10 10.48
CA THR A 63 1.97 -9.76 10.09
C THR A 63 3.49 -9.73 10.02
N SER A 64 4.02 -9.13 8.96
CA SER A 64 5.45 -8.87 8.79
C SER A 64 5.66 -7.68 7.89
N ASP A 65 6.85 -7.11 7.91
CA ASP A 65 7.25 -6.04 7.00
C ASP A 65 7.25 -6.51 5.54
N ALA A 66 7.66 -7.76 5.31
CA ALA A 66 7.60 -8.39 3.99
C ALA A 66 6.15 -8.45 3.49
N ARG A 67 5.24 -9.03 4.27
CA ARG A 67 3.82 -9.08 3.94
C ARG A 67 3.27 -7.69 3.60
N SER A 68 3.55 -6.69 4.43
CA SER A 68 3.04 -5.33 4.25
C SER A 68 3.44 -4.70 2.91
N ARG A 69 4.58 -5.11 2.34
CA ARG A 69 5.05 -4.68 1.02
C ARG A 69 4.47 -5.53 -0.10
N PHE A 70 4.57 -6.84 0.02
CA PHE A 70 4.12 -7.77 -1.02
C PHE A 70 2.61 -7.75 -1.24
N GLU A 71 1.79 -7.60 -0.19
CA GLU A 71 0.33 -7.53 -0.34
C GLU A 71 -0.15 -6.25 -1.04
N ARG A 72 0.67 -5.18 -1.06
CA ARG A 72 0.42 -3.96 -1.83
C ARG A 72 1.00 -4.00 -3.24
N GLY A 73 1.83 -4.99 -3.53
CA GLY A 73 2.56 -5.15 -4.78
C GLY A 73 3.92 -4.45 -4.75
N VAL A 74 4.95 -5.21 -5.08
CA VAL A 74 6.32 -4.72 -5.29
C VAL A 74 6.53 -4.41 -6.77
N ASP A 75 7.59 -3.66 -7.08
CA ASP A 75 7.96 -3.36 -8.47
C ASP A 75 8.42 -4.64 -9.20
N PRO A 76 7.66 -5.12 -10.20
CA PRO A 76 8.04 -6.32 -10.93
C PRO A 76 9.26 -6.14 -11.83
N ALA A 77 9.61 -4.90 -12.17
CA ALA A 77 10.79 -4.61 -13.01
C ALA A 77 12.10 -4.55 -12.20
N PHE A 78 12.03 -4.49 -10.86
CA PHE A 78 13.20 -4.30 -9.99
C PHE A 78 13.91 -5.59 -9.60
N LEU A 79 13.46 -6.76 -10.04
CA LEU A 79 13.97 -8.04 -9.53
C LEU A 79 15.47 -8.26 -9.81
N ASP A 80 15.91 -8.00 -11.02
CA ASP A 80 17.33 -8.18 -11.40
C ASP A 80 18.24 -7.16 -10.70
N ASP A 81 17.83 -5.89 -10.67
CA ASP A 81 18.58 -4.84 -9.99
C ASP A 81 18.58 -5.07 -8.47
N GLY A 82 17.47 -5.48 -7.90
CA GLY A 82 17.34 -5.84 -6.49
C GLY A 82 18.28 -6.98 -6.11
N LEU A 83 18.34 -8.04 -6.93
CA LEU A 83 19.27 -9.14 -6.71
C LEU A 83 20.74 -8.69 -6.79
N ALA A 84 21.08 -7.86 -7.77
CA ALA A 84 22.43 -7.34 -7.91
C ALA A 84 22.86 -6.47 -6.71
N ILE A 85 21.94 -5.62 -6.22
CA ILE A 85 22.17 -4.77 -5.03
C ILE A 85 22.36 -5.66 -3.79
N LEU A 86 21.45 -6.62 -3.56
CA LEU A 86 21.53 -7.52 -2.40
C LEU A 86 22.81 -8.34 -2.41
N THR A 87 23.17 -8.92 -3.56
CA THR A 87 24.42 -9.68 -3.73
C THR A 87 25.63 -8.81 -3.39
N ARG A 88 25.70 -7.59 -3.93
CA ARG A 88 26.79 -6.66 -3.63
C ARG A 88 26.88 -6.38 -2.13
N HIS A 89 25.79 -6.10 -1.46
CA HIS A 89 25.80 -5.82 -0.03
C HIS A 89 26.28 -7.01 0.80
N ILE A 90 25.88 -8.23 0.45
CA ILE A 90 26.35 -9.43 1.16
C ILE A 90 27.85 -9.63 0.95
N LEU A 91 28.35 -9.47 -0.27
CA LEU A 91 29.79 -9.58 -0.56
C LEU A 91 30.62 -8.49 0.16
N GLU A 92 30.09 -7.27 0.27
CA GLU A 92 30.75 -6.18 0.99
C GLU A 92 30.83 -6.45 2.51
N VAL A 93 29.80 -7.04 3.10
CA VAL A 93 29.70 -7.26 4.56
C VAL A 93 30.32 -8.59 4.98
N CYS A 94 30.07 -9.65 4.23
CA CYS A 94 30.43 -11.03 4.58
C CYS A 94 31.62 -11.57 3.78
N GLY A 95 31.95 -10.96 2.65
CA GLY A 95 32.90 -11.53 1.68
C GLY A 95 32.28 -12.69 0.92
N GLY A 96 33.15 -13.55 0.37
CA GLY A 96 32.73 -14.74 -0.36
C GLY A 96 32.69 -14.55 -1.88
N GLU A 97 32.03 -15.48 -2.56
CA GLU A 97 31.89 -15.50 -4.01
C GLU A 97 30.45 -15.76 -4.41
N ALA A 98 29.94 -14.96 -5.36
CA ALA A 98 28.59 -15.17 -5.88
C ALA A 98 28.60 -16.30 -6.93
N SER A 99 27.61 -17.19 -6.84
CA SER A 99 27.37 -18.21 -7.84
C SER A 99 26.58 -17.65 -9.04
N ARG A 100 26.19 -18.53 -9.95
CA ARG A 100 25.36 -18.16 -11.10
C ARG A 100 23.93 -17.77 -10.64
N VAL A 101 23.35 -16.81 -11.34
CA VAL A 101 21.92 -16.47 -11.17
C VAL A 101 21.05 -17.45 -11.96
N THR A 102 20.04 -18.00 -11.31
CA THR A 102 19.00 -18.82 -11.95
C THR A 102 17.70 -18.03 -11.98
N ARG A 103 17.01 -18.04 -13.12
CA ARG A 103 15.72 -17.36 -13.27
C ARG A 103 14.64 -18.37 -13.62
N ALA A 104 13.46 -18.18 -13.03
CA ALA A 104 12.27 -18.97 -13.33
C ALA A 104 11.04 -18.06 -13.38
N GLY A 105 10.12 -18.32 -14.32
CA GLY A 105 8.95 -17.49 -14.55
C GLY A 105 9.26 -16.14 -15.18
N GLN A 106 8.23 -15.29 -15.26
CA GLN A 106 8.34 -13.91 -15.74
C GLN A 106 7.49 -13.02 -14.86
N PRO A 107 8.06 -11.92 -14.30
CA PRO A 107 7.27 -10.95 -13.56
C PRO A 107 6.30 -10.21 -14.51
N PRO A 108 5.12 -9.78 -14.05
CA PRO A 108 4.15 -9.07 -14.86
C PRO A 108 4.55 -7.60 -15.02
N VAL A 109 5.55 -7.36 -15.87
CA VAL A 109 6.00 -5.99 -16.20
C VAL A 109 5.08 -5.45 -17.30
N GLU A 110 4.18 -4.56 -16.92
CA GLU A 110 3.27 -3.86 -17.82
C GLU A 110 3.50 -2.36 -17.75
N GLU A 111 3.53 -1.72 -18.92
CA GLU A 111 3.61 -0.27 -19.02
C GLU A 111 2.22 0.34 -18.82
N LYS A 112 2.04 1.05 -17.70
CA LYS A 112 0.78 1.76 -17.43
C LYS A 112 0.78 3.12 -18.11
N ARG A 113 -0.11 3.30 -19.09
CA ARG A 113 -0.35 4.54 -19.81
C ARG A 113 -1.63 5.20 -19.31
N VAL A 114 -1.53 6.45 -18.89
CA VAL A 114 -2.65 7.22 -18.38
C VAL A 114 -2.76 8.51 -19.21
N HIS A 115 -3.96 8.79 -19.71
CA HIS A 115 -4.20 10.02 -20.44
C HIS A 115 -3.99 11.25 -19.53
N PHE A 116 -3.09 12.13 -19.94
CA PHE A 116 -2.75 13.34 -19.23
C PHE A 116 -3.40 14.56 -19.91
N ASP A 117 -4.36 15.16 -19.22
CA ASP A 117 -4.99 16.41 -19.58
C ASP A 117 -4.74 17.45 -18.48
N PRO A 118 -3.88 18.47 -18.71
CA PRO A 118 -3.57 19.48 -17.71
C PRO A 118 -4.80 20.26 -17.19
N ALA A 119 -5.87 20.36 -17.97
CA ALA A 119 -7.08 21.07 -17.55
C ALA A 119 -7.79 20.37 -16.38
N ARG A 120 -7.58 19.07 -16.22
CA ARG A 120 -8.19 18.30 -15.11
C ARG A 120 -7.65 18.72 -13.74
N THR A 121 -6.45 19.24 -13.64
CA THR A 121 -5.90 19.73 -12.37
C THR A 121 -6.73 20.89 -11.82
N ALA A 122 -7.14 21.82 -12.67
CA ALA A 122 -8.05 22.89 -12.24
C ALA A 122 -9.46 22.34 -11.94
N ALA A 123 -9.99 21.48 -12.82
CA ALA A 123 -11.36 20.97 -12.72
C ALA A 123 -11.60 20.03 -11.52
N LEU A 124 -10.65 19.15 -11.23
CA LEU A 124 -10.75 18.13 -10.16
C LEU A 124 -9.95 18.54 -8.91
N GLY A 125 -8.72 19.02 -9.08
CA GLY A 125 -7.84 19.42 -7.99
C GLY A 125 -8.11 20.81 -7.43
N GLY A 126 -8.90 21.64 -8.15
CA GLY A 126 -9.25 23.01 -7.72
C GLY A 126 -8.09 24.01 -7.77
N MET A 127 -6.99 23.67 -8.46
CA MET A 127 -5.80 24.49 -8.55
C MET A 127 -5.47 24.80 -10.02
N ASP A 128 -5.19 26.06 -10.31
CA ASP A 128 -4.70 26.48 -11.61
C ASP A 128 -3.16 26.39 -11.65
N VAL A 129 -2.65 25.29 -12.21
CA VAL A 129 -1.22 25.01 -12.36
C VAL A 129 -0.87 25.04 -13.85
N PRO A 130 0.12 25.83 -14.28
CA PRO A 130 0.54 25.88 -15.68
C PRO A 130 0.92 24.48 -16.21
N ALA A 131 0.54 24.18 -17.46
CA ALA A 131 0.73 22.85 -18.04
C ALA A 131 2.20 22.39 -18.06
N ASP A 132 3.12 23.31 -18.38
CA ASP A 132 4.56 23.04 -18.34
C ASP A 132 5.06 22.68 -16.94
N ARG A 133 4.50 23.33 -15.91
CA ARG A 133 4.82 23.02 -14.52
C ARG A 133 4.29 21.65 -14.12
N GLN A 134 3.07 21.29 -14.55
CA GLN A 134 2.52 19.96 -14.31
C GLN A 134 3.39 18.87 -14.94
N GLN A 135 3.83 19.08 -16.20
CA GLN A 135 4.74 18.16 -16.89
C GLN A 135 6.06 17.98 -16.11
N GLN A 136 6.70 19.07 -15.71
CA GLN A 136 7.94 19.04 -14.92
C GLN A 136 7.76 18.26 -13.60
N ILE A 137 6.62 18.43 -12.94
CA ILE A 137 6.30 17.69 -11.71
C ILE A 137 6.24 16.18 -12.00
N LEU A 138 5.45 15.77 -12.99
CA LEU A 138 5.31 14.36 -13.34
C LEU A 138 6.64 13.75 -13.76
N GLU A 139 7.43 14.44 -14.59
CA GLU A 139 8.76 13.99 -14.99
C GLU A 139 9.71 13.83 -13.78
N SER A 140 9.67 14.78 -12.84
CA SER A 140 10.48 14.71 -11.62
C SER A 140 10.11 13.53 -10.71
N LEU A 141 8.87 13.03 -10.83
CA LEU A 141 8.37 11.84 -10.13
C LEU A 141 8.63 10.54 -10.90
N GLY A 142 9.31 10.63 -12.05
CA GLY A 142 9.70 9.47 -12.85
C GLY A 142 8.70 9.08 -13.95
N PHE A 143 7.64 9.86 -14.16
CA PHE A 143 6.76 9.63 -15.29
C PHE A 143 7.45 10.02 -16.61
N ARG A 144 7.15 9.28 -17.68
CA ARG A 144 7.57 9.62 -19.03
C ARG A 144 6.36 10.15 -19.80
N LEU A 145 6.47 11.33 -20.39
CA LEU A 145 5.38 11.92 -21.15
C LEU A 145 5.55 11.62 -22.65
N GLU A 146 4.53 11.03 -23.27
CA GLU A 146 4.48 10.70 -24.70
C GLU A 146 3.19 11.21 -25.31
N GLY A 147 3.25 12.34 -26.01
CA GLY A 147 2.06 12.98 -26.56
C GLY A 147 1.10 13.44 -25.48
N SER A 148 -0.09 12.85 -25.44
CA SER A 148 -1.12 13.12 -24.42
C SER A 148 -1.13 12.09 -23.29
N ASP A 149 -0.15 11.20 -23.23
CA ASP A 149 -0.11 10.15 -22.21
C ASP A 149 1.05 10.34 -21.25
N ALA A 150 0.79 10.09 -19.98
CA ALA A 150 1.79 9.91 -18.94
C ALA A 150 1.98 8.42 -18.68
N ILE A 151 3.21 7.96 -18.81
CA ILE A 151 3.60 6.59 -18.57
C ILE A 151 4.12 6.51 -17.15
N ALA A 152 3.42 5.75 -16.30
CA ALA A 152 3.79 5.59 -14.90
C ALA A 152 5.07 4.74 -14.77
N PRO A 153 6.00 5.10 -13.87
CA PRO A 153 7.15 4.25 -13.58
C PRO A 153 6.70 2.94 -12.92
N SER A 154 7.45 1.86 -13.14
CA SER A 154 7.07 0.50 -12.74
C SER A 154 6.82 0.33 -11.23
N TRP A 155 7.46 1.14 -10.41
CA TRP A 155 7.29 1.12 -8.95
C TRP A 155 6.01 1.81 -8.46
N ARG A 156 5.31 2.58 -9.32
CA ARG A 156 4.03 3.22 -9.00
C ARG A 156 2.88 2.31 -9.38
N ARG A 157 2.54 1.42 -8.45
CA ARG A 157 1.45 0.45 -8.63
C ARG A 157 0.08 1.06 -8.40
N ASP A 158 0.03 2.20 -7.76
CA ASP A 158 -1.12 2.98 -7.33
C ASP A 158 -1.72 3.88 -8.42
N ILE A 159 -1.01 4.11 -9.51
CA ILE A 159 -1.48 4.97 -10.61
C ILE A 159 -2.40 4.14 -11.52
N ASP A 160 -3.70 4.41 -11.48
CA ASP A 160 -4.71 3.70 -12.26
C ASP A 160 -5.46 4.59 -13.25
N GLY A 161 -5.44 5.91 -13.06
CA GLY A 161 -6.17 6.82 -13.92
C GLY A 161 -5.77 8.29 -13.83
N PRO A 162 -6.43 9.14 -14.63
CA PRO A 162 -6.11 10.58 -14.70
C PRO A 162 -6.25 11.33 -13.37
N ALA A 163 -7.09 10.84 -12.45
CA ALA A 163 -7.25 11.43 -11.12
C ALA A 163 -5.96 11.33 -10.29
N ASP A 164 -5.23 10.22 -10.44
CA ASP A 164 -3.97 10.01 -9.72
C ASP A 164 -2.89 10.97 -10.20
N LEU A 165 -2.89 11.33 -11.51
CA LEU A 165 -1.98 12.35 -12.03
C LEU A 165 -2.30 13.74 -11.45
N VAL A 166 -3.59 14.06 -11.29
CA VAL A 166 -4.03 15.30 -10.62
C VAL A 166 -3.60 15.32 -9.16
N GLU A 167 -3.73 14.19 -8.47
CA GLU A 167 -3.27 14.07 -7.09
C GLU A 167 -1.77 14.31 -6.98
N GLU A 168 -0.96 13.70 -7.83
CA GLU A 168 0.50 13.90 -7.82
C GLU A 168 0.89 15.37 -8.03
N VAL A 169 0.27 16.04 -9.01
CA VAL A 169 0.50 17.47 -9.25
C VAL A 169 0.10 18.30 -8.03
N THR A 170 -1.10 18.07 -7.51
CA THR A 170 -1.65 18.81 -6.37
C THR A 170 -0.80 18.61 -5.12
N ARG A 171 -0.37 17.37 -4.86
CA ARG A 171 0.48 17.02 -3.71
C ARG A 171 1.84 17.73 -3.74
N ILE A 172 2.47 17.81 -4.92
CA ILE A 172 3.77 18.47 -5.07
C ILE A 172 3.66 20.00 -5.01
N VAL A 173 2.58 20.57 -5.54
CA VAL A 173 2.31 22.00 -5.41
C VAL A 173 1.98 22.37 -3.96
N GLY A 174 1.27 21.53 -3.27
CA GLY A 174 0.86 21.68 -1.88
C GLY A 174 -0.65 21.82 -1.73
N TYR A 175 -1.25 20.98 -0.91
CA TYR A 175 -2.69 21.01 -0.63
C TYR A 175 -3.15 22.30 0.07
N ASP A 176 -2.26 22.98 0.77
CA ASP A 176 -2.49 24.29 1.39
C ASP A 176 -2.70 25.42 0.39
N GLN A 177 -2.32 25.22 -0.87
CA GLN A 177 -2.55 26.15 -1.97
C GLN A 177 -3.96 26.03 -2.58
N ILE A 178 -4.73 24.99 -2.21
CA ILE A 178 -6.10 24.84 -2.72
C ILE A 178 -6.99 25.92 -2.10
N PRO A 179 -7.63 26.78 -2.93
CA PRO A 179 -8.48 27.84 -2.41
C PRO A 179 -9.72 27.27 -1.74
N SER A 180 -10.03 27.78 -0.56
CA SER A 180 -11.25 27.40 0.15
C SER A 180 -12.44 28.08 -0.53
N ALA A 181 -13.39 27.28 -1.02
CA ALA A 181 -14.64 27.79 -1.58
C ALA A 181 -15.83 27.42 -0.68
N PRO A 182 -16.66 28.40 -0.27
CA PRO A 182 -17.86 28.07 0.50
C PRO A 182 -18.85 27.32 -0.39
N LEU A 183 -19.53 26.35 0.21
CA LEU A 183 -20.63 25.66 -0.49
C LEU A 183 -21.71 26.69 -0.85
N PRO A 184 -22.27 26.66 -2.09
CA PRO A 184 -23.40 27.50 -2.44
C PRO A 184 -24.56 27.20 -1.50
N ARG A 185 -25.14 28.24 -0.93
CA ARG A 185 -26.36 28.12 -0.15
C ARG A 185 -27.55 28.28 -1.09
N GLU A 186 -28.36 27.25 -1.19
CA GLU A 186 -29.65 27.38 -1.86
C GLU A 186 -30.55 28.33 -1.02
N GLU A 187 -31.30 29.15 -1.72
CA GLU A 187 -32.37 29.96 -1.08
C GLU A 187 -33.46 29.02 -0.58
N GLY A 188 -33.38 28.68 0.66
CA GLY A 188 -34.33 27.78 1.31
C GLY A 188 -34.69 28.22 2.73
N VAL A 189 -35.83 27.79 3.22
CA VAL A 189 -36.25 28.02 4.60
C VAL A 189 -35.27 27.29 5.51
N ALA A 190 -34.67 27.99 6.47
CA ALA A 190 -33.79 27.41 7.45
C ALA A 190 -34.49 26.31 8.25
N HIS A 191 -34.06 25.08 8.07
CA HIS A 191 -34.54 23.96 8.88
C HIS A 191 -33.77 23.89 10.21
N ALA A 192 -34.42 23.32 11.22
CA ALA A 192 -33.79 23.10 12.51
C ALA A 192 -32.54 22.18 12.32
N THR A 193 -31.40 22.61 12.86
CA THR A 193 -30.10 21.88 12.73
C THR A 193 -30.09 20.56 13.48
N ALA A 194 -31.07 20.28 14.32
CA ALA A 194 -31.19 19.03 15.05
C ALA A 194 -32.65 18.60 15.17
N THR A 195 -32.89 17.31 14.98
CA THR A 195 -34.21 16.72 15.24
C THR A 195 -34.54 16.74 16.74
N ARG A 196 -35.81 16.56 17.06
CA ARG A 196 -36.26 16.45 18.47
C ARG A 196 -35.52 15.32 19.20
N SER A 197 -35.31 14.19 18.55
CA SER A 197 -34.57 13.04 19.10
C SER A 197 -33.11 13.40 19.43
N GLN A 198 -32.41 14.02 18.51
CA GLN A 198 -31.03 14.49 18.72
C GLN A 198 -30.96 15.53 19.87
N MET A 199 -31.95 16.40 19.99
CA MET A 199 -32.00 17.35 21.08
C MET A 199 -32.22 16.68 22.44
N ILE A 200 -33.07 15.65 22.50
CA ILE A 200 -33.29 14.86 23.74
C ILE A 200 -32.03 14.12 24.11
N GLU A 201 -31.39 13.44 23.15
CA GLU A 201 -30.12 12.71 23.37
C GLU A 201 -29.04 13.64 23.96
N ARG A 202 -28.85 14.83 23.38
CA ARG A 202 -27.88 15.81 23.89
C ARG A 202 -28.20 16.24 25.33
N LYS A 203 -29.50 16.39 25.66
CA LYS A 203 -29.92 16.73 27.02
C LYS A 203 -29.67 15.59 28.01
N VAL A 204 -29.94 14.35 27.60
CA VAL A 204 -29.68 13.16 28.42
C VAL A 204 -28.19 13.01 28.72
N ARG A 205 -27.33 13.13 27.70
CA ARG A 205 -25.88 13.10 27.90
C ARG A 205 -25.40 14.17 28.87
N ARG A 206 -25.83 15.42 28.70
CA ARG A 206 -25.48 16.51 29.62
C ARG A 206 -25.95 16.26 31.06
N ALA A 207 -27.17 15.71 31.22
CA ALA A 207 -27.69 15.39 32.54
C ALA A 207 -26.94 14.25 33.21
N ALA A 208 -26.46 13.25 32.44
CA ALA A 208 -25.62 12.17 32.92
C ALA A 208 -24.27 12.69 33.40
N VAL A 209 -23.60 13.49 32.56
CA VAL A 209 -22.30 14.12 32.90
C VAL A 209 -22.43 15.01 34.16
N ALA A 210 -23.50 15.80 34.27
CA ALA A 210 -23.75 16.64 35.45
C ALA A 210 -23.95 15.84 36.74
N ARG A 211 -24.22 14.52 36.63
CA ARG A 211 -24.31 13.59 37.75
C ARG A 211 -23.06 12.78 38.00
N GLY A 212 -21.96 13.10 37.33
CA GLY A 212 -20.65 12.45 37.52
C GLY A 212 -20.48 11.15 36.74
N LEU A 213 -21.32 10.91 35.71
CA LEU A 213 -21.11 9.77 34.81
C LEU A 213 -20.15 10.15 33.67
N ASP A 214 -19.22 9.29 33.36
CA ASP A 214 -18.34 9.41 32.21
C ASP A 214 -18.94 8.73 30.99
N GLU A 215 -18.81 9.36 29.81
CA GLU A 215 -19.23 8.78 28.54
C GLU A 215 -18.13 7.88 27.98
N ALA A 216 -18.45 6.60 27.76
CA ALA A 216 -17.56 5.67 27.08
C ALA A 216 -17.92 5.59 25.59
N ILE A 217 -16.92 5.80 24.75
CA ILE A 217 -17.05 5.59 23.30
C ILE A 217 -16.71 4.13 23.02
N THR A 218 -17.68 3.39 22.50
CA THR A 218 -17.54 1.98 22.15
C THR A 218 -17.48 1.78 20.63
N TRP A 219 -17.02 0.62 20.21
CA TRP A 219 -17.03 0.24 18.82
C TRP A 219 -18.45 0.06 18.30
N SER A 220 -18.72 0.57 17.08
CA SER A 220 -20.02 0.40 16.42
C SER A 220 -20.23 -1.00 15.85
N PHE A 221 -19.13 -1.70 15.58
CA PHE A 221 -19.11 -3.07 15.05
C PHE A 221 -18.27 -3.94 15.96
N ILE A 222 -18.85 -5.03 16.43
CA ILE A 222 -18.20 -6.05 17.26
C ILE A 222 -18.54 -7.44 16.69
N GLY A 223 -17.74 -8.47 17.01
CA GLY A 223 -18.05 -9.83 16.67
C GLY A 223 -19.33 -10.31 17.38
N GLU A 224 -20.09 -11.22 16.75
CA GLU A 224 -21.33 -11.76 17.34
C GLU A 224 -21.08 -12.41 18.72
N ALA A 225 -19.95 -13.08 18.88
CA ALA A 225 -19.53 -13.70 20.14
C ALA A 225 -19.26 -12.69 21.27
N ASP A 226 -18.87 -11.47 20.91
CA ASP A 226 -18.56 -10.39 21.87
C ASP A 226 -19.80 -9.56 22.21
N ALA A 227 -20.90 -9.77 21.49
CA ALA A 227 -22.17 -9.07 21.69
C ALA A 227 -23.09 -9.76 22.72
N ALA A 228 -22.77 -10.97 23.15
CA ALA A 228 -23.51 -11.78 24.11
C ALA A 228 -22.99 -11.53 25.54
#